data_75b6b7f35e384c4baa7dd5f5d1bcadcd
#
_entry.id   75b6b7f35e384c4baa7dd5f5d1bcadcd
#
_cell.length_a   1.000
_cell.length_b   1.000
_cell.length_c   1.000
_cell.angle_alpha   90.00
_cell.angle_beta   90.00
_cell.angle_gamma   90.00
#
_symmetry.space_group_name_H-M   'P 1'
#
loop_
_entity.id
_entity.type
_entity.pdbx_description
1 polymer ?
#
loop_
_entity_poly.entity_id
_entity_poly.type
_entity_poly.pdbx_seq_one_letter_code
_entity_poly.pdbx_strand_id
1 'polypeptide(L)'
;MDRLLVGVSGSVAVLNLPSYLAAFRAELAGQVRVIMTRQATRMLPPSTVALVCDEVFLDQEPTTLRKPGHIELARWGELFVILPATANVIGQAANGLGSNLLTTTILAAPVPVVFCPNVHPVMWNKAVVQRNVETLRRDGHTVIEPTVATAYEVDSGEMRESLVLTEPPLLAQQLEKIHQDHAPLHGDPPLPPEGR
;
A
#
# COMPACT_ATOMS: atom_id res chain seq x y z
N MET A 1 -12.06 5.10 10.40
CA MET A 1 -12.58 4.91 9.03
C MET A 1 -13.27 3.56 8.89
N ASP A 2 -14.08 3.36 7.82
CA ASP A 2 -14.76 2.07 7.64
C ASP A 2 -14.00 1.13 6.70
N ARG A 3 -13.32 1.66 5.67
CA ARG A 3 -12.76 0.86 4.56
C ARG A 3 -11.33 1.22 4.23
N LEU A 4 -10.41 0.29 4.47
CA LEU A 4 -8.98 0.40 4.16
C LEU A 4 -8.60 -0.52 3.00
N LEU A 5 -8.01 0.04 1.95
CA LEU A 5 -7.39 -0.72 0.87
C LEU A 5 -5.88 -0.79 1.11
N VAL A 6 -5.30 -1.99 1.08
CA VAL A 6 -3.86 -2.21 1.26
C VAL A 6 -3.28 -2.84 0.00
N GLY A 7 -2.32 -2.18 -0.61
CA GLY A 7 -1.54 -2.70 -1.73
C GLY A 7 -0.22 -3.30 -1.23
N VAL A 8 0.10 -4.51 -1.65
CA VAL A 8 1.25 -5.26 -1.15
C VAL A 8 2.21 -5.61 -2.27
N SER A 9 3.43 -5.10 -2.19
CA SER A 9 4.50 -5.43 -3.15
C SER A 9 5.59 -6.33 -2.54
N GLY A 10 6.35 -7.00 -3.39
CA GLY A 10 7.29 -8.06 -2.99
C GLY A 10 8.59 -7.56 -2.38
N SER A 11 8.57 -7.27 -1.10
CA SER A 11 9.71 -7.00 -0.23
C SER A 11 9.74 -8.04 0.91
N VAL A 12 10.89 -8.25 1.54
CA VAL A 12 11.01 -9.15 2.70
C VAL A 12 10.08 -8.73 3.85
N ALA A 13 9.78 -7.45 3.99
CA ALA A 13 8.85 -6.93 4.99
C ALA A 13 7.40 -7.46 4.83
N VAL A 14 7.06 -8.09 3.68
CA VAL A 14 5.77 -8.76 3.50
C VAL A 14 5.52 -9.87 4.53
N LEU A 15 6.58 -10.46 5.08
CA LEU A 15 6.47 -11.49 6.12
C LEU A 15 5.85 -10.96 7.41
N ASN A 16 5.93 -9.66 7.68
CA ASN A 16 5.31 -9.00 8.83
C ASN A 16 3.90 -8.44 8.52
N LEU A 17 3.42 -8.56 7.28
CA LEU A 17 2.12 -8.03 6.86
C LEU A 17 0.95 -8.48 7.77
N PRO A 18 0.86 -9.74 8.22
CA PRO A 18 -0.22 -10.15 9.12
C PRO A 18 -0.32 -9.31 10.40
N SER A 19 0.81 -8.92 10.99
CA SER A 19 0.85 -8.07 12.20
C SER A 19 0.33 -6.66 11.90
N TYR A 20 0.65 -6.10 10.75
CA TYR A 20 0.10 -4.80 10.31
C TYR A 20 -1.40 -4.87 10.08
N LEU A 21 -1.88 -5.89 9.36
CA LEU A 21 -3.31 -6.05 9.09
C LEU A 21 -4.11 -6.26 10.39
N ALA A 22 -3.56 -7.02 11.36
CA ALA A 22 -4.17 -7.18 12.68
C ALA A 22 -4.27 -5.84 13.43
N ALA A 23 -3.20 -5.03 13.44
CA ALA A 23 -3.21 -3.71 14.05
C ALA A 23 -4.22 -2.76 13.35
N PHE A 24 -4.27 -2.78 12.00
CA PHE A 24 -5.21 -1.97 11.23
C PHE A 24 -6.67 -2.34 11.53
N ARG A 25 -6.98 -3.61 11.69
CA ARG A 25 -8.32 -4.04 12.08
C ARG A 25 -8.68 -3.67 13.52
N ALA A 26 -7.70 -3.67 14.40
CA ALA A 26 -7.93 -3.33 15.81
C ALA A 26 -8.10 -1.83 16.03
N GLU A 27 -7.38 -0.99 15.29
CA GLU A 27 -7.20 0.43 15.62
C GLU A 27 -7.63 1.40 14.51
N LEU A 28 -7.82 0.93 13.26
CA LEU A 28 -7.93 1.85 12.13
C LEU A 28 -9.20 1.67 11.29
N ALA A 29 -9.56 0.45 10.89
CA ALA A 29 -10.61 0.23 9.90
C ALA A 29 -11.52 -0.96 10.23
N GLY A 30 -12.83 -0.79 9.96
CA GLY A 30 -13.84 -1.86 10.09
C GLY A 30 -13.68 -2.97 9.05
N GLN A 31 -13.27 -2.62 7.83
CA GLN A 31 -13.03 -3.55 6.72
C GLN A 31 -11.67 -3.30 6.08
N VAL A 32 -10.96 -4.38 5.77
CA VAL A 32 -9.64 -4.33 5.12
C VAL A 32 -9.63 -5.22 3.89
N ARG A 33 -9.37 -4.64 2.72
CA ARG A 33 -9.12 -5.37 1.47
C ARG A 33 -7.66 -5.26 1.08
N VAL A 34 -7.12 -6.34 0.50
CA VAL A 34 -5.69 -6.42 0.16
C VAL A 34 -5.52 -6.74 -1.32
N ILE A 35 -4.68 -5.97 -2.03
CA ILE A 35 -4.20 -6.27 -3.38
C ILE A 35 -2.75 -6.75 -3.26
N MET A 36 -2.45 -7.96 -3.72
CA MET A 36 -1.09 -8.50 -3.70
C MET A 36 -0.50 -8.60 -5.11
N THR A 37 0.70 -8.07 -5.29
CA THR A 37 1.46 -8.33 -6.52
C THR A 37 1.90 -9.80 -6.60
N ARG A 38 2.14 -10.29 -7.82
CA ARG A 38 2.67 -11.64 -8.05
C ARG A 38 3.96 -11.92 -7.26
N GLN A 39 4.82 -10.92 -7.06
CA GLN A 39 6.04 -11.10 -6.27
C GLN A 39 5.74 -11.24 -4.78
N ALA A 40 4.77 -10.49 -4.25
CA ALA A 40 4.34 -10.62 -2.86
C ALA A 40 3.78 -12.01 -2.56
N THR A 41 2.98 -12.58 -3.47
CA THR A 41 2.37 -13.92 -3.29
C THR A 41 3.39 -15.06 -3.26
N ARG A 42 4.59 -14.86 -3.79
CA ARG A 42 5.70 -15.85 -3.72
C ARG A 42 6.37 -15.89 -2.34
N MET A 43 6.28 -14.80 -1.59
CA MET A 43 6.90 -14.66 -0.26
C MET A 43 5.91 -14.94 0.87
N LEU A 44 4.64 -14.55 0.69
CA LEU A 44 3.57 -14.78 1.65
C LEU A 44 2.32 -15.29 0.90
N PRO A 45 1.85 -16.52 1.20
CA PRO A 45 0.66 -17.06 0.53
C PRO A 45 -0.58 -16.18 0.76
N PRO A 46 -1.39 -15.92 -0.29
CA PRO A 46 -2.63 -15.16 -0.15
C PRO A 46 -3.60 -15.76 0.88
N SER A 47 -3.60 -17.08 1.04
CA SER A 47 -4.40 -17.78 2.05
C SER A 47 -4.03 -17.39 3.48
N THR A 48 -2.75 -17.06 3.74
CA THR A 48 -2.32 -16.55 5.06
C THR A 48 -2.83 -15.13 5.27
N VAL A 49 -2.78 -14.29 4.25
CA VAL A 49 -3.29 -12.91 4.31
C VAL A 49 -4.79 -12.88 4.52
N ALA A 50 -5.53 -13.78 3.87
CA ALA A 50 -6.98 -13.91 4.00
C ALA A 50 -7.48 -14.27 5.41
N LEU A 51 -6.60 -14.73 6.31
CA LEU A 51 -6.95 -14.97 7.71
C LEU A 51 -7.12 -13.67 8.53
N VAL A 52 -6.55 -12.57 8.07
CA VAL A 52 -6.47 -11.29 8.80
C VAL A 52 -7.03 -10.09 8.03
N CYS A 53 -7.69 -10.32 6.89
CA CYS A 53 -8.39 -9.30 6.10
C CYS A 53 -9.71 -9.85 5.57
N ASP A 54 -10.54 -8.99 4.97
CA ASP A 54 -11.86 -9.40 4.46
C ASP A 54 -11.77 -10.03 3.07
N GLU A 55 -10.94 -9.49 2.19
CA GLU A 55 -10.75 -10.00 0.82
C GLU A 55 -9.32 -9.78 0.32
N VAL A 56 -8.82 -10.73 -0.50
CA VAL A 56 -7.52 -10.63 -1.17
C VAL A 56 -7.70 -10.67 -2.68
N PHE A 57 -7.13 -9.68 -3.37
CA PHE A 57 -7.15 -9.55 -4.82
C PHE A 57 -5.75 -9.77 -5.39
N LEU A 58 -5.69 -10.56 -6.45
CA LEU A 58 -4.44 -10.95 -7.09
C LEU A 58 -4.43 -10.47 -8.54
N ASP A 59 -3.24 -10.20 -9.03
CA ASP A 59 -2.96 -9.91 -10.44
C ASP A 59 -2.98 -11.24 -11.23
N GLN A 60 -4.16 -11.81 -11.40
CA GLN A 60 -4.37 -13.03 -12.16
C GLN A 60 -5.24 -12.76 -13.38
N GLU A 61 -5.09 -13.61 -14.42
CA GLU A 61 -5.88 -13.56 -15.63
C GLU A 61 -7.39 -13.50 -15.34
N PRO A 62 -8.16 -12.82 -16.20
CA PRO A 62 -9.60 -12.70 -16.02
C PRO A 62 -10.23 -14.09 -16.06
N THR A 63 -10.54 -14.62 -14.89
CA THR A 63 -11.46 -15.75 -14.79
C THR A 63 -12.86 -15.24 -15.06
N THR A 64 -13.71 -16.06 -15.64
CA THR A 64 -15.09 -15.80 -16.06
C THR A 64 -16.03 -15.27 -14.96
N LEU A 65 -15.56 -15.11 -13.73
CA LEU A 65 -16.30 -14.57 -12.60
C LEU A 65 -16.05 -13.07 -12.47
N ARG A 66 -17.14 -12.32 -12.33
CA ARG A 66 -17.14 -10.88 -12.08
C ARG A 66 -16.40 -10.56 -10.77
N LYS A 67 -15.17 -10.11 -10.87
CA LYS A 67 -14.37 -9.62 -9.73
C LYS A 67 -14.28 -8.09 -9.84
N PRO A 68 -14.21 -7.36 -8.72
CA PRO A 68 -14.00 -5.93 -8.77
C PRO A 68 -12.69 -5.62 -9.51
N GLY A 69 -12.78 -4.72 -10.47
CA GLY A 69 -11.63 -4.22 -11.22
C GLY A 69 -10.90 -3.11 -10.45
N HIS A 70 -9.81 -2.62 -11.03
CA HIS A 70 -9.00 -1.56 -10.43
C HIS A 70 -9.80 -0.28 -10.07
N ILE A 71 -10.78 0.11 -10.90
CA ILE A 71 -11.65 1.27 -10.63
C ILE A 71 -12.54 1.04 -9.40
N GLU A 72 -13.17 -0.14 -9.31
CA GLU A 72 -14.03 -0.47 -8.18
C GLU A 72 -13.24 -0.57 -6.87
N LEU A 73 -12.03 -1.16 -6.91
CA LEU A 73 -11.13 -1.25 -5.77
C LEU A 73 -10.66 0.14 -5.32
N ALA A 74 -10.25 0.99 -6.27
CA ALA A 74 -9.81 2.35 -5.98
C ALA A 74 -10.89 3.21 -5.33
N ARG A 75 -12.16 3.06 -5.75
CA ARG A 75 -13.31 3.79 -5.21
C ARG A 75 -13.84 3.21 -3.89
N TRP A 76 -13.50 1.96 -3.60
CA TRP A 76 -13.99 1.29 -2.40
C TRP A 76 -13.28 1.79 -1.14
N GLY A 77 -11.96 2.01 -1.17
CA GLY A 77 -11.16 2.43 -0.02
C GLY A 77 -11.33 3.92 0.29
N GLU A 78 -11.51 4.25 1.56
CA GLU A 78 -11.44 5.62 2.07
C GLU A 78 -9.99 6.08 2.27
N LEU A 79 -9.11 5.12 2.49
CA LEU A 79 -7.65 5.26 2.48
C LEU A 79 -7.04 4.12 1.66
N PHE A 80 -6.03 4.44 0.85
CA PHE A 80 -5.26 3.46 0.10
C PHE A 80 -3.80 3.51 0.52
N VAL A 81 -3.29 2.41 1.07
CA VAL A 81 -1.93 2.29 1.62
C VAL A 81 -1.14 1.24 0.87
N ILE A 82 0.08 1.54 0.45
CA ILE A 82 1.00 0.57 -0.16
C ILE A 82 2.01 0.13 0.90
N LEU A 83 1.87 -1.09 1.38
CA LEU A 83 2.62 -1.65 2.50
C LEU A 83 2.99 -3.14 2.25
N PRO A 84 4.25 -3.47 2.11
CA PRO A 84 5.40 -2.60 1.87
C PRO A 84 5.40 -2.03 0.44
N ALA A 85 5.96 -0.83 0.25
CA ALA A 85 6.19 -0.24 -1.06
C ALA A 85 7.65 -0.44 -1.49
N THR A 86 7.87 -1.25 -2.53
CA THR A 86 9.20 -1.43 -3.13
C THR A 86 9.59 -0.26 -4.04
N ALA A 87 10.89 -0.09 -4.29
CA ALA A 87 11.38 0.90 -5.26
C ALA A 87 10.74 0.74 -6.65
N ASN A 88 10.39 -0.50 -7.06
CA ASN A 88 9.70 -0.77 -8.31
C ASN A 88 8.29 -0.17 -8.34
N VAL A 89 7.49 -0.38 -7.29
CA VAL A 89 6.12 0.17 -7.21
C VAL A 89 6.17 1.70 -7.11
N ILE A 90 7.07 2.25 -6.30
CA ILE A 90 7.31 3.70 -6.21
C ILE A 90 7.65 4.28 -7.59
N GLY A 91 8.57 3.64 -8.32
CA GLY A 91 8.97 4.08 -9.65
C GLY A 91 7.84 3.98 -10.67
N GLN A 92 7.05 2.92 -10.65
CA GLN A 92 5.90 2.76 -11.55
C GLN A 92 4.82 3.80 -11.26
N ALA A 93 4.46 4.00 -10.00
CA ALA A 93 3.47 4.99 -9.60
C ALA A 93 3.91 6.42 -9.99
N ALA A 94 5.15 6.80 -9.68
CA ALA A 94 5.70 8.11 -10.00
C ALA A 94 5.78 8.42 -11.52
N ASN A 95 5.77 7.39 -12.36
CA ASN A 95 5.82 7.54 -13.82
C ASN A 95 4.49 7.15 -14.50
N GLY A 96 3.41 6.97 -13.75
CA GLY A 96 2.09 6.66 -14.29
C GLY A 96 1.99 5.30 -14.99
N LEU A 97 2.75 4.29 -14.55
CA LEU A 97 2.79 2.97 -15.17
C LEU A 97 1.83 1.99 -14.48
N GLY A 98 0.76 1.62 -15.20
CA GLY A 98 -0.24 0.63 -14.76
C GLY A 98 0.04 -0.76 -15.31
N SER A 99 1.08 -1.44 -14.84
CA SER A 99 1.53 -2.74 -15.38
C SER A 99 0.86 -3.97 -14.74
N ASN A 100 0.13 -3.78 -13.66
CA ASN A 100 -0.55 -4.82 -12.90
C ASN A 100 -1.74 -4.24 -12.12
N LEU A 101 -2.54 -5.09 -11.49
CA LEU A 101 -3.74 -4.67 -10.74
C LEU A 101 -3.40 -3.59 -9.69
N LEU A 102 -2.31 -3.74 -8.94
CA LEU A 102 -1.92 -2.78 -7.92
C LEU A 102 -1.64 -1.41 -8.52
N THR A 103 -0.78 -1.32 -9.54
CA THR A 103 -0.37 -0.05 -10.14
C THR A 103 -1.47 0.61 -10.96
N THR A 104 -2.37 -0.15 -11.59
CA THR A 104 -3.58 0.41 -12.21
C THR A 104 -4.56 0.93 -11.18
N THR A 105 -4.68 0.27 -10.01
CA THR A 105 -5.51 0.77 -8.91
C THR A 105 -4.95 2.06 -8.31
N ILE A 106 -3.62 2.20 -8.19
CA ILE A 106 -2.97 3.46 -7.78
C ILE A 106 -3.32 4.59 -8.74
N LEU A 107 -3.22 4.37 -10.06
CA LEU A 107 -3.59 5.36 -11.07
C LEU A 107 -5.06 5.75 -11.05
N ALA A 108 -5.93 4.83 -10.63
CA ALA A 108 -7.38 5.04 -10.56
C ALA A 108 -7.84 5.64 -9.24
N ALA A 109 -6.95 5.79 -8.25
CA ALA A 109 -7.31 6.23 -6.91
C ALA A 109 -7.83 7.68 -6.92
N PRO A 110 -9.07 7.94 -6.43
CA PRO A 110 -9.64 9.28 -6.36
C PRO A 110 -9.10 10.09 -5.17
N VAL A 111 -8.34 9.44 -4.27
CA VAL A 111 -7.77 10.02 -3.05
C VAL A 111 -6.25 9.84 -3.06
N PRO A 112 -5.50 10.66 -2.30
CA PRO A 112 -4.06 10.45 -2.12
C PRO A 112 -3.75 9.03 -1.63
N VAL A 113 -2.70 8.42 -2.21
CA VAL A 113 -2.21 7.10 -1.82
C VAL A 113 -1.06 7.28 -0.84
N VAL A 114 -1.02 6.46 0.22
CA VAL A 114 0.06 6.46 1.20
C VAL A 114 1.04 5.35 0.88
N PHE A 115 2.29 5.68 0.69
CA PHE A 115 3.36 4.72 0.43
C PHE A 115 4.19 4.52 1.69
N CYS A 116 4.40 3.26 2.10
CA CYS A 116 5.26 2.84 3.20
C CYS A 116 6.49 2.10 2.62
N PRO A 117 7.58 2.82 2.30
CA PRO A 117 8.72 2.24 1.61
C PRO A 117 9.43 1.17 2.45
N ASN A 118 9.75 0.04 1.81
CA ASN A 118 10.74 -0.90 2.31
C ASN A 118 11.73 -1.20 1.18
N VAL A 119 12.83 -0.47 1.20
CA VAL A 119 13.86 -0.42 0.16
C VAL A 119 15.22 -0.49 0.83
N HIS A 120 16.14 -1.29 0.28
CA HIS A 120 17.50 -1.37 0.80
C HIS A 120 18.15 0.02 0.83
N PRO A 121 18.92 0.40 1.88
CA PRO A 121 19.49 1.74 2.03
C PRO A 121 20.29 2.23 0.82
N VAL A 122 21.08 1.35 0.19
CA VAL A 122 21.85 1.69 -1.02
C VAL A 122 20.94 2.09 -2.19
N MET A 123 19.78 1.45 -2.34
CA MET A 123 18.79 1.79 -3.37
C MET A 123 18.02 3.04 -2.99
N TRP A 124 17.61 3.16 -1.73
CA TRP A 124 16.86 4.30 -1.22
C TRP A 124 17.60 5.62 -1.47
N ASN A 125 18.90 5.64 -1.21
CA ASN A 125 19.76 6.83 -1.37
C ASN A 125 20.10 7.15 -2.84
N LYS A 126 19.65 6.37 -3.82
CA LYS A 126 19.85 6.71 -5.24
C LYS A 126 19.01 7.91 -5.65
N ALA A 127 19.62 8.85 -6.35
CA ALA A 127 18.96 10.07 -6.82
C ALA A 127 17.69 9.76 -7.63
N VAL A 128 17.66 8.67 -8.40
CA VAL A 128 16.47 8.25 -9.15
C VAL A 128 15.32 7.84 -8.24
N VAL A 129 15.61 7.15 -7.12
CA VAL A 129 14.57 6.75 -6.16
C VAL A 129 14.04 7.96 -5.43
N GLN A 130 14.92 8.86 -4.99
CA GLN A 130 14.51 10.11 -4.33
C GLN A 130 13.71 11.04 -5.25
N ARG A 131 14.04 11.12 -6.55
CA ARG A 131 13.20 11.84 -7.52
C ARG A 131 11.81 11.23 -7.66
N ASN A 132 11.69 9.91 -7.66
CA ASN A 132 10.40 9.24 -7.71
C ASN A 132 9.55 9.53 -6.45
N VAL A 133 10.18 9.49 -5.28
CA VAL A 133 9.53 9.86 -4.01
C VAL A 133 9.02 11.30 -4.06
N GLU A 134 9.86 12.23 -4.49
CA GLU A 134 9.49 13.64 -4.60
C GLU A 134 8.39 13.87 -5.65
N THR A 135 8.41 13.12 -6.75
CA THR A 135 7.33 13.15 -7.75
C THR A 135 6.00 12.72 -7.13
N LEU A 136 5.97 11.61 -6.39
CA LEU A 136 4.75 11.17 -5.70
C LEU A 136 4.21 12.22 -4.72
N ARG A 137 5.10 12.86 -3.96
CA ARG A 137 4.71 13.94 -3.02
C ARG A 137 4.13 15.15 -3.75
N ARG A 138 4.78 15.58 -4.82
CA ARG A 138 4.31 16.70 -5.66
C ARG A 138 2.97 16.40 -6.33
N ASP A 139 2.72 15.13 -6.67
CA ASP A 139 1.46 14.67 -7.26
C ASP A 139 0.36 14.47 -6.18
N GLY A 140 0.63 14.84 -4.92
CA GLY A 140 -0.34 14.83 -3.82
C GLY A 140 -0.38 13.55 -3.01
N HIS A 141 0.49 12.57 -3.29
CA HIS A 141 0.59 11.35 -2.50
C HIS A 141 1.44 11.53 -1.24
N THR A 142 1.20 10.70 -0.23
CA THR A 142 2.01 10.67 0.99
C THR A 142 3.06 9.57 0.91
N VAL A 143 4.31 9.88 1.20
CA VAL A 143 5.37 8.89 1.37
C VAL A 143 5.89 8.97 2.79
N ILE A 144 5.64 7.93 3.59
CA ILE A 144 6.13 7.80 4.97
C ILE A 144 7.62 7.50 4.91
N GLU A 145 8.42 8.30 5.59
CA GLU A 145 9.87 8.05 5.66
C GLU A 145 10.14 6.76 6.43
N PRO A 146 10.98 5.86 5.88
CA PRO A 146 11.39 4.67 6.61
C PRO A 146 12.25 5.05 7.81
N THR A 147 12.15 4.27 8.88
CA THR A 147 12.92 4.48 10.12
C THR A 147 14.25 3.74 10.05
N VAL A 148 15.29 4.29 10.64
CA VAL A 148 16.57 3.59 10.79
C VAL A 148 16.54 2.73 12.04
N ALA A 149 16.76 1.41 11.90
CA ALA A 149 16.87 0.48 13.02
C ALA A 149 17.76 -0.71 12.67
N THR A 150 18.18 -1.46 13.69
CA THR A 150 18.90 -2.72 13.49
C THR A 150 17.91 -3.79 13.03
N ALA A 151 18.16 -4.36 11.85
CA ALA A 151 17.34 -5.40 11.26
C ALA A 151 18.21 -6.52 10.67
N TYR A 152 17.61 -7.69 10.49
CA TYR A 152 18.27 -8.81 9.82
C TYR A 152 18.37 -8.51 8.32
N GLU A 153 19.60 -8.49 7.82
CA GLU A 153 19.90 -8.32 6.41
C GLU A 153 20.04 -9.69 5.74
N VAL A 154 19.14 -10.00 4.80
CA VAL A 154 19.08 -11.33 4.17
C VAL A 154 20.35 -11.66 3.39
N ASP A 155 20.95 -10.68 2.73
CA ASP A 155 22.11 -10.88 1.86
C ASP A 155 23.38 -11.22 2.66
N SER A 156 23.59 -10.61 3.81
CA SER A 156 24.74 -10.87 4.68
C SER A 156 24.49 -11.93 5.74
N GLY A 157 23.23 -12.20 6.06
CA GLY A 157 22.86 -13.07 7.19
C GLY A 157 23.13 -12.46 8.56
N GLU A 158 23.32 -11.16 8.66
CA GLU A 158 23.72 -10.45 9.87
C GLU A 158 22.66 -9.40 10.30
N MET A 159 22.71 -9.01 11.57
CA MET A 159 21.98 -7.85 12.08
C MET A 159 22.75 -6.58 11.74
N ARG A 160 22.14 -5.70 10.94
CA ARG A 160 22.74 -4.43 10.51
C ARG A 160 21.76 -3.27 10.64
N GLU A 161 22.31 -2.05 10.69
CA GLU A 161 21.51 -0.85 10.55
C GLU A 161 20.89 -0.81 9.15
N SER A 162 19.56 -0.70 9.10
CA SER A 162 18.79 -0.72 7.88
C SER A 162 17.57 0.18 7.97
N LEU A 163 16.92 0.38 6.84
CA LEU A 163 15.65 1.09 6.76
C LEU A 163 14.49 0.12 6.98
N VAL A 164 13.72 0.37 8.03
CA VAL A 164 12.58 -0.46 8.43
C VAL A 164 11.27 0.32 8.35
N LEU A 165 10.18 -0.43 8.26
CA LEU A 165 8.84 0.14 8.38
C LEU A 165 8.57 0.56 9.84
N THR A 166 7.75 1.59 10.03
CA THR A 166 7.21 1.96 11.34
C THR A 166 6.46 0.77 11.95
N GLU A 167 6.59 0.56 13.25
CA GLU A 167 5.91 -0.49 14.00
C GLU A 167 4.38 -0.47 13.78
N PRO A 168 3.69 -1.65 13.74
CA PRO A 168 2.30 -1.74 13.33
C PRO A 168 1.33 -0.81 14.07
N PRO A 169 1.33 -0.68 15.42
CA PRO A 169 0.43 0.24 16.10
C PRO A 169 0.72 1.70 15.81
N LEU A 170 2.01 2.07 15.73
CA LEU A 170 2.40 3.44 15.42
C LEU A 170 2.05 3.81 13.98
N LEU A 171 2.17 2.86 13.05
CA LEU A 171 1.76 3.07 11.67
C LEU A 171 0.24 3.24 11.58
N ALA A 172 -0.55 2.46 12.32
CA ALA A 172 -2.00 2.64 12.36
C ALA A 172 -2.39 4.05 12.83
N GLN A 173 -1.76 4.56 13.89
CA GLN A 173 -1.98 5.93 14.38
C GLN A 173 -1.58 7.01 13.35
N GLN A 174 -0.46 6.83 12.64
CA GLN A 174 -0.05 7.74 11.58
C GLN A 174 -1.04 7.76 10.42
N LEU A 175 -1.54 6.59 10.02
CA LEU A 175 -2.54 6.46 8.95
C LEU A 175 -3.87 7.07 9.34
N GLU A 176 -4.31 6.92 10.59
CA GLU A 176 -5.51 7.58 11.11
C GLU A 176 -5.40 9.11 11.00
N LYS A 177 -4.26 9.67 11.41
CA LYS A 177 -4.01 11.10 11.28
C LYS A 177 -4.01 11.56 9.82
N ILE A 178 -3.33 10.82 8.94
CA ILE A 178 -3.30 11.12 7.49
C ILE A 178 -4.71 11.10 6.92
N HIS A 179 -5.53 10.11 7.29
CA HIS A 179 -6.93 10.03 6.85
C HIS A 179 -7.75 11.25 7.31
N GLN A 180 -7.60 11.66 8.57
CA GLN A 180 -8.28 12.85 9.10
C GLN A 180 -7.85 14.14 8.40
N ASP A 181 -6.55 14.29 8.10
CA ASP A 181 -6.01 15.46 7.41
C ASP A 181 -6.45 15.54 5.92
N HIS A 182 -6.78 14.40 5.29
CA HIS A 182 -7.25 14.32 3.91
C HIS A 182 -8.78 14.21 3.79
N ALA A 183 -9.50 14.05 4.90
CA ALA A 183 -10.95 14.06 4.88
C ALA A 183 -11.43 15.42 4.36
N PRO A 184 -12.32 15.47 3.33
CA PRO A 184 -12.79 16.74 2.79
C PRO A 184 -13.43 17.55 3.91
N LEU A 185 -12.97 18.77 4.12
CA LEU A 185 -13.61 19.76 4.97
C LEU A 185 -14.97 20.09 4.33
N HIS A 186 -15.98 19.32 4.70
CA HIS A 186 -17.39 19.44 4.29
C HIS A 186 -17.74 19.09 2.83
N GLY A 187 -18.43 17.96 2.70
CA GLY A 187 -19.60 17.78 1.84
C GLY A 187 -19.52 18.22 0.39
N ASP A 188 -18.72 17.54 -0.45
CA ASP A 188 -19.12 17.45 -1.84
C ASP A 188 -20.33 16.50 -1.95
N PRO A 189 -21.42 16.93 -2.64
CA PRO A 189 -22.59 16.08 -2.80
C PRO A 189 -22.23 14.81 -3.58
N PRO A 190 -22.89 13.67 -3.29
CA PRO A 190 -22.68 12.44 -4.03
C PRO A 190 -22.93 12.71 -5.52
N LEU A 191 -22.02 12.21 -6.36
CA LEU A 191 -22.19 12.25 -7.81
C LEU A 191 -23.57 11.69 -8.18
N PRO A 192 -24.29 12.32 -9.12
CA PRO A 192 -25.60 11.85 -9.53
C PRO A 192 -25.52 10.39 -10.02
N PRO A 193 -26.58 9.59 -9.77
CA PRO A 193 -26.62 8.21 -10.26
C PRO A 193 -26.50 8.24 -11.79
N GLU A 194 -25.56 7.43 -12.30
CA GLU A 194 -25.42 7.23 -13.74
C GLU A 194 -26.76 6.75 -14.30
N GLY A 195 -27.31 7.56 -15.21
CA GLY A 195 -28.55 7.24 -15.92
C GLY A 195 -28.40 5.91 -16.68
N ARG A 196 -29.43 5.12 -16.65
CA ARG A 196 -29.60 3.84 -17.35
C ARG A 196 -29.48 3.98 -18.86
#